data_d6bb1c21e605a2a92d526d14da089e8d
#
_entry.id   d6bb1c21e605a2a92d526d14da089e8d
#
_cell.length_a   1.000
_cell.length_b   1.000
_cell.length_c   1.000
_cell.angle_alpha   90.00
_cell.angle_beta   90.00
_cell.angle_gamma   90.00
#
_symmetry.space_group_name_H-M   'P 1'
#
loop_
_entity.id
_entity.type
_entity.pdbx_description
1 polymer ?
#
loop_
_entity_poly.entity_id
_entity_poly.type
_entity_poly.pdbx_seq_one_letter_code
_entity_poly.pdbx_strand_id
1 'polypeptide(L)'
;MAGSFWGGLILGFGAAAAACELPFVNWASLVPPVDARPLLIRQDAKGDGRFSSPRSGRRRHRGIDLAAEVNSPVRAIRSGRVVQVGTHRGLGRFVELEHRHGLNSLYAHLNEIAVEPGERVRQGEPIGTVGKTGNARHPWITPHVHLEVLKDGEPIDPQLLGLQAVEASVARADSSPESSDAAGGE
;
A
#
# COMPACT_ATOMS: atom_id res chain seq x y z
N MET A 1 -45.80 5.56 -66.26
CA MET A 1 -45.86 6.15 -64.87
C MET A 1 -44.72 5.53 -64.06
N ALA A 2 -43.65 6.26 -63.89
CA ALA A 2 -42.41 5.81 -63.20
C ALA A 2 -42.44 6.31 -61.78
N GLY A 3 -42.39 5.42 -60.84
CA GLY A 3 -42.25 5.74 -59.42
C GLY A 3 -40.82 5.44 -58.95
N SER A 4 -40.06 6.52 -58.68
CA SER A 4 -38.70 6.40 -58.18
C SER A 4 -38.74 6.25 -56.64
N PHE A 5 -38.23 5.13 -56.12
CA PHE A 5 -37.96 4.96 -54.68
C PHE A 5 -36.54 5.43 -54.37
N TRP A 6 -36.43 6.50 -53.60
CA TRP A 6 -35.19 6.91 -53.01
C TRP A 6 -34.98 6.20 -51.69
N GLY A 7 -34.04 5.25 -51.65
CA GLY A 7 -33.54 4.65 -50.43
C GLY A 7 -32.46 5.52 -49.82
N GLY A 8 -32.79 6.19 -48.74
CA GLY A 8 -31.81 6.93 -47.94
C GLY A 8 -30.94 5.99 -47.10
N LEU A 9 -29.66 5.92 -47.43
CA LEU A 9 -28.63 5.23 -46.63
C LEU A 9 -28.25 6.12 -45.44
N ILE A 10 -28.73 5.81 -44.23
CA ILE A 10 -28.28 6.45 -43.00
C ILE A 10 -26.98 5.78 -42.59
N LEU A 11 -25.86 6.44 -42.89
CA LEU A 11 -24.56 6.12 -42.34
C LEU A 11 -24.52 6.61 -40.87
N GLY A 12 -24.79 5.69 -39.94
CA GLY A 12 -24.57 5.91 -38.51
C GLY A 12 -23.08 6.00 -38.23
N PHE A 13 -22.55 7.22 -38.05
CA PHE A 13 -21.25 7.44 -37.45
C PHE A 13 -21.34 7.11 -35.98
N GLY A 14 -21.04 5.85 -35.63
CA GLY A 14 -20.71 5.48 -34.26
C GLY A 14 -19.39 6.12 -33.88
N ALA A 15 -19.43 7.26 -33.20
CA ALA A 15 -18.27 7.81 -32.51
C ALA A 15 -17.91 6.86 -31.38
N ALA A 16 -16.98 5.92 -31.63
CA ALA A 16 -16.28 5.24 -30.56
C ALA A 16 -15.50 6.34 -29.81
N ALA A 17 -16.02 6.74 -28.64
CA ALA A 17 -15.27 7.51 -27.69
C ALA A 17 -14.07 6.65 -27.27
N ALA A 18 -12.94 6.84 -27.93
CA ALA A 18 -11.66 6.36 -27.45
C ALA A 18 -11.45 7.04 -26.08
N ALA A 19 -11.71 6.31 -25.01
CA ALA A 19 -11.29 6.73 -23.69
C ALA A 19 -9.78 6.97 -23.77
N CYS A 20 -9.38 8.22 -23.74
CA CYS A 20 -8.00 8.61 -23.67
C CYS A 20 -7.49 8.10 -22.32
N GLU A 21 -6.93 6.88 -22.32
CA GLU A 21 -6.20 6.36 -21.17
C GLU A 21 -4.97 7.26 -21.01
N LEU A 22 -5.10 8.28 -20.15
CA LEU A 22 -3.95 9.05 -19.73
C LEU A 22 -2.87 8.07 -19.28
N PRO A 23 -1.65 8.19 -19.81
CA PRO A 23 -0.59 7.26 -19.43
C PRO A 23 -0.41 7.32 -17.91
N PHE A 24 -0.41 6.16 -17.26
CA PHE A 24 -0.11 6.00 -15.83
C PHE A 24 1.34 6.40 -15.58
N VAL A 25 1.60 7.70 -15.48
CA VAL A 25 2.96 8.21 -15.28
C VAL A 25 3.17 8.45 -13.80
N ASN A 26 3.93 7.56 -13.17
CA ASN A 26 4.39 7.72 -11.80
C ASN A 26 5.74 8.46 -11.81
N TRP A 27 5.70 9.79 -11.76
CA TRP A 27 6.88 10.62 -11.56
C TRP A 27 7.13 10.92 -10.08
N ALA A 28 6.17 10.64 -9.20
CA ALA A 28 6.26 10.90 -7.78
C ALA A 28 6.98 9.79 -7.01
N SER A 29 7.58 10.14 -5.87
CA SER A 29 8.00 9.22 -4.82
C SER A 29 6.85 8.32 -4.38
N LEU A 30 7.15 7.23 -3.66
CA LEU A 30 6.11 6.37 -3.10
C LEU A 30 5.16 7.18 -2.21
N VAL A 31 3.85 6.88 -2.28
CA VAL A 31 2.91 7.41 -1.30
C VAL A 31 2.75 6.46 -0.11
N PRO A 32 2.42 6.99 1.07
CA PRO A 32 2.12 6.17 2.23
C PRO A 32 1.02 5.14 1.94
N PRO A 33 1.22 3.86 2.31
CA PRO A 33 0.19 2.84 2.13
C PRO A 33 -0.93 2.92 3.18
N VAL A 34 -0.74 3.69 4.26
CA VAL A 34 -1.74 3.94 5.31
C VAL A 34 -1.78 5.42 5.65
N ASP A 35 -2.94 5.90 6.14
CA ASP A 35 -3.17 7.34 6.39
C ASP A 35 -2.53 7.85 7.72
N ALA A 36 -1.78 7.01 8.44
CA ALA A 36 -1.07 7.40 9.66
C ALA A 36 0.01 8.46 9.38
N ARG A 37 0.06 9.51 10.21
CA ARG A 37 1.09 10.57 10.15
C ARG A 37 1.60 10.91 11.55
N PRO A 38 2.89 10.71 11.82
CA PRO A 38 3.89 10.08 10.95
C PRO A 38 3.60 8.59 10.70
N LEU A 39 4.17 8.04 9.62
CA LEU A 39 4.18 6.59 9.42
C LEU A 39 5.07 5.97 10.48
N LEU A 40 4.49 5.12 11.34
CA LEU A 40 5.22 4.47 12.41
C LEU A 40 5.62 3.06 12.01
N ILE A 41 6.91 2.76 12.08
CA ILE A 41 7.39 1.39 12.01
C ILE A 41 6.99 0.68 13.30
N ARG A 42 6.29 -0.44 13.17
CA ARG A 42 5.84 -1.25 14.29
C ARG A 42 7.01 -1.69 15.16
N GLN A 43 6.86 -1.50 16.46
CA GLN A 43 7.77 -2.03 17.46
C GLN A 43 6.95 -2.57 18.63
N ASP A 44 7.06 -3.86 18.91
CA ASP A 44 6.37 -4.53 20.01
C ASP A 44 7.19 -5.71 20.55
N ALA A 45 6.64 -6.40 21.54
CA ALA A 45 7.31 -7.56 22.18
C ALA A 45 7.61 -8.73 21.24
N LYS A 46 7.04 -8.73 20.03
CA LYS A 46 7.24 -9.79 19.01
C LYS A 46 8.22 -9.40 17.92
N GLY A 47 8.77 -8.22 18.01
CA GLY A 47 9.88 -7.80 17.17
C GLY A 47 9.72 -6.42 16.56
N ASP A 48 10.73 -6.11 15.82
CA ASP A 48 10.94 -4.86 15.13
C ASP A 48 10.44 -4.98 13.67
N GLY A 49 9.63 -4.02 13.26
CA GLY A 49 9.06 -3.95 11.91
C GLY A 49 10.00 -3.43 10.83
N ARG A 50 11.26 -3.11 11.16
CA ARG A 50 12.22 -2.58 10.19
C ARG A 50 12.60 -3.58 9.11
N PHE A 51 12.95 -3.06 7.93
CA PHE A 51 13.54 -3.85 6.87
C PHE A 51 14.82 -4.54 7.36
N SER A 52 15.04 -5.78 6.91
CA SER A 52 16.20 -6.61 7.25
C SER A 52 16.39 -6.92 8.75
N SER A 53 15.44 -6.56 9.63
CA SER A 53 15.49 -6.95 11.04
C SER A 53 15.47 -8.50 11.19
N PRO A 54 16.16 -9.05 12.23
CA PRO A 54 16.24 -10.48 12.44
C PRO A 54 14.85 -11.12 12.63
N ARG A 55 14.67 -12.29 12.06
CA ARG A 55 13.49 -13.17 12.27
C ARG A 55 13.95 -14.54 12.76
N SER A 56 13.04 -15.37 13.19
CA SER A 56 13.37 -16.73 13.66
C SER A 56 14.14 -17.51 12.59
N GLY A 57 15.18 -18.23 13.04
CA GLY A 57 16.19 -18.86 12.20
C GLY A 57 17.16 -17.82 11.60
N ARG A 58 17.66 -18.08 10.39
CA ARG A 58 18.58 -17.17 9.68
C ARG A 58 17.87 -16.18 8.76
N ARG A 59 16.54 -16.07 8.87
CA ARG A 59 15.74 -15.20 7.98
C ARG A 59 15.86 -13.75 8.39
N ARG A 60 15.70 -12.87 7.40
CA ARG A 60 15.58 -11.43 7.57
C ARG A 60 14.18 -10.97 7.17
N HIS A 61 13.74 -9.86 7.75
CA HIS A 61 12.49 -9.21 7.36
C HIS A 61 12.61 -8.64 5.95
N ARG A 62 11.72 -9.06 5.04
CA ARG A 62 11.81 -8.70 3.62
C ARG A 62 11.13 -7.36 3.29
N GLY A 63 10.43 -6.78 4.25
CA GLY A 63 9.70 -5.54 4.10
C GLY A 63 9.76 -4.68 5.36
N ILE A 64 8.81 -3.78 5.49
CA ILE A 64 8.57 -3.00 6.70
C ILE A 64 7.16 -3.24 7.22
N ASP A 65 7.00 -3.22 8.54
CA ASP A 65 5.69 -3.32 9.20
C ASP A 65 5.26 -1.92 9.64
N LEU A 66 4.24 -1.36 9.01
CA LEU A 66 3.72 -0.02 9.29
C LEU A 66 2.49 -0.12 10.19
N ALA A 67 2.60 0.40 11.40
CA ALA A 67 1.51 0.40 12.38
C ALA A 67 0.34 1.25 11.90
N ALA A 68 -0.86 0.69 11.96
CA ALA A 68 -2.10 1.37 11.62
C ALA A 68 -3.29 0.68 12.28
N GLU A 69 -4.39 1.39 12.43
CA GLU A 69 -5.62 0.87 13.03
C GLU A 69 -6.27 -0.20 12.16
N VAL A 70 -6.85 -1.22 12.80
CA VAL A 70 -7.63 -2.25 12.08
C VAL A 70 -8.77 -1.57 11.32
N ASN A 71 -9.02 -2.05 10.10
CA ASN A 71 -10.02 -1.54 9.15
C ASN A 71 -9.67 -0.17 8.51
N SER A 72 -8.55 0.47 8.87
CA SER A 72 -8.10 1.64 8.11
C SER A 72 -7.71 1.25 6.67
N PRO A 73 -7.88 2.15 5.68
CA PRO A 73 -7.57 1.85 4.30
C PRO A 73 -6.09 1.53 4.07
N VAL A 74 -5.82 0.52 3.25
CA VAL A 74 -4.50 0.24 2.69
C VAL A 74 -4.50 0.67 1.22
N ARG A 75 -3.52 1.48 0.84
CA ARG A 75 -3.43 2.13 -0.48
C ARG A 75 -2.23 1.63 -1.26
N ALA A 76 -2.36 1.59 -2.58
CA ALA A 76 -1.26 1.29 -3.49
C ALA A 76 -0.17 2.38 -3.40
N ILE A 77 1.07 2.00 -3.05
CA ILE A 77 2.22 2.94 -2.95
C ILE A 77 2.58 3.57 -4.30
N ARG A 78 2.18 2.93 -5.40
CA ARG A 78 2.42 3.36 -6.78
C ARG A 78 1.35 2.76 -7.69
N SER A 79 1.05 3.40 -8.83
CA SER A 79 0.16 2.81 -9.83
C SER A 79 0.72 1.52 -10.38
N GLY A 80 -0.14 0.54 -10.62
CA GLY A 80 0.28 -0.78 -11.06
C GLY A 80 -0.88 -1.68 -11.47
N ARG A 81 -0.58 -2.95 -11.60
CA ARG A 81 -1.54 -4.01 -11.88
C ARG A 81 -1.52 -5.02 -10.74
N VAL A 82 -2.68 -5.46 -10.32
CA VAL A 82 -2.81 -6.55 -9.34
C VAL A 82 -2.39 -7.85 -10.02
N VAL A 83 -1.31 -8.46 -9.53
CA VAL A 83 -0.81 -9.75 -10.07
C VAL A 83 -1.29 -10.91 -9.23
N GLN A 84 -1.48 -10.70 -7.94
CA GLN A 84 -1.96 -11.75 -7.05
C GLN A 84 -2.75 -11.18 -5.87
N VAL A 85 -3.81 -11.88 -5.50
CA VAL A 85 -4.50 -11.75 -4.22
C VAL A 85 -4.66 -13.12 -3.60
N GLY A 86 -4.67 -13.21 -2.28
CA GLY A 86 -4.80 -14.52 -1.65
C GLY A 86 -4.69 -14.53 -0.14
N THR A 87 -4.60 -15.76 0.38
CA THR A 87 -4.36 -16.01 1.80
C THR A 87 -3.20 -17.00 1.95
N HIS A 88 -2.22 -16.61 2.78
CA HIS A 88 -1.06 -17.42 3.10
C HIS A 88 -0.90 -17.55 4.61
N ARG A 89 -0.40 -18.71 5.09
CA ARG A 89 -0.26 -19.00 6.53
C ARG A 89 0.49 -17.90 7.29
N GLY A 90 1.57 -17.37 6.71
CA GLY A 90 2.39 -16.32 7.32
C GLY A 90 1.87 -14.92 7.06
N LEU A 91 1.63 -14.58 5.80
CA LEU A 91 1.21 -13.24 5.36
C LEU A 91 -0.26 -12.93 5.70
N GLY A 92 -1.09 -13.94 5.98
CA GLY A 92 -2.53 -13.73 6.06
C GLY A 92 -3.11 -13.39 4.70
N ARG A 93 -4.12 -12.53 4.66
CA ARG A 93 -4.64 -11.98 3.39
C ARG A 93 -3.65 -10.98 2.83
N PHE A 94 -3.39 -11.07 1.53
CA PHE A 94 -2.40 -10.22 0.88
C PHE A 94 -2.82 -9.84 -0.54
N VAL A 95 -2.26 -8.74 -1.02
CA VAL A 95 -2.33 -8.24 -2.39
C VAL A 95 -0.91 -8.02 -2.88
N GLU A 96 -0.62 -8.42 -4.11
CA GLU A 96 0.64 -8.11 -4.79
C GLU A 96 0.35 -7.30 -6.04
N LEU A 97 1.10 -6.22 -6.23
CA LEU A 97 1.04 -5.32 -7.38
C LEU A 97 2.35 -5.36 -8.17
N GLU A 98 2.24 -5.44 -9.48
CA GLU A 98 3.33 -5.17 -10.40
C GLU A 98 3.29 -3.70 -10.83
N HIS A 99 4.43 -3.04 -10.79
CA HIS A 99 4.62 -1.66 -11.22
C HIS A 99 5.59 -1.59 -12.40
N ARG A 100 5.75 -0.40 -12.98
CA ARG A 100 6.76 -0.20 -14.02
C ARG A 100 8.18 -0.35 -13.49
N HIS A 101 9.12 -0.59 -14.40
CA HIS A 101 10.57 -0.67 -14.14
C HIS A 101 10.98 -1.81 -13.20
N GLY A 102 10.33 -2.97 -13.27
CA GLY A 102 10.67 -4.15 -12.47
C GLY A 102 10.41 -3.99 -10.96
N LEU A 103 9.50 -3.08 -10.58
CA LEU A 103 9.13 -2.89 -9.19
C LEU A 103 7.85 -3.68 -8.89
N ASN A 104 7.84 -4.42 -7.78
CA ASN A 104 6.65 -5.06 -7.23
C ASN A 104 6.43 -4.59 -5.79
N SER A 105 5.18 -4.58 -5.35
CA SER A 105 4.84 -4.36 -3.94
C SER A 105 3.85 -5.40 -3.44
N LEU A 106 4.03 -5.86 -2.21
CA LEU A 106 3.17 -6.83 -1.53
C LEU A 106 2.68 -6.21 -0.22
N TYR A 107 1.37 -6.31 0.00
CA TYR A 107 0.67 -5.80 1.19
C TYR A 107 0.04 -6.97 1.92
N ALA A 108 0.44 -7.21 3.16
CA ALA A 108 -0.01 -8.37 3.91
C ALA A 108 -0.69 -8.00 5.25
N HIS A 109 -1.22 -9.03 5.91
CA HIS A 109 -2.00 -8.97 7.14
C HIS A 109 -3.34 -8.25 7.01
N LEU A 110 -3.85 -8.13 5.76
CA LEU A 110 -5.09 -7.42 5.46
C LEU A 110 -6.31 -8.05 6.16
N ASN A 111 -7.30 -7.22 6.49
CA ASN A 111 -8.61 -7.67 6.92
C ASN A 111 -9.52 -7.92 5.72
N GLU A 112 -9.55 -6.99 4.77
CA GLU A 112 -10.31 -7.11 3.52
C GLU A 112 -9.41 -6.81 2.32
N ILE A 113 -9.74 -7.43 1.19
CA ILE A 113 -9.14 -7.17 -0.11
C ILE A 113 -10.23 -6.53 -0.97
N ALA A 114 -9.93 -5.38 -1.56
CA ALA A 114 -10.87 -4.56 -2.33
C ALA A 114 -10.60 -4.60 -3.85
N VAL A 115 -9.68 -5.44 -4.29
CA VAL A 115 -9.23 -5.53 -5.70
C VAL A 115 -9.13 -6.98 -6.16
N GLU A 116 -9.13 -7.19 -7.49
CA GLU A 116 -9.05 -8.51 -8.10
C GLU A 116 -7.79 -8.66 -8.99
N PRO A 117 -7.28 -9.89 -9.20
CA PRO A 117 -6.17 -10.13 -10.11
C PRO A 117 -6.46 -9.59 -11.52
N GLY A 118 -5.49 -8.90 -12.11
CA GLY A 118 -5.59 -8.27 -13.42
C GLY A 118 -6.09 -6.82 -13.40
N GLU A 119 -6.66 -6.36 -12.30
CA GLU A 119 -7.12 -4.97 -12.11
C GLU A 119 -5.96 -3.98 -12.14
N ARG A 120 -6.20 -2.78 -12.69
CA ARG A 120 -5.26 -1.65 -12.65
C ARG A 120 -5.63 -0.71 -11.54
N VAL A 121 -4.67 -0.39 -10.70
CA VAL A 121 -4.84 0.56 -9.59
C VAL A 121 -3.95 1.77 -9.77
N ARG A 122 -4.44 2.93 -9.33
CA ARG A 122 -3.66 4.17 -9.29
C ARG A 122 -2.90 4.27 -7.99
N GLN A 123 -1.83 5.04 -8.01
CA GLN A 123 -1.12 5.44 -6.78
C GLN A 123 -2.10 6.11 -5.81
N GLY A 124 -2.09 5.67 -4.53
CA GLY A 124 -3.01 6.15 -3.49
C GLY A 124 -4.40 5.52 -3.52
N GLU A 125 -4.72 4.68 -4.50
CA GLU A 125 -6.00 3.99 -4.58
C GLU A 125 -6.13 2.93 -3.48
N PRO A 126 -7.27 2.82 -2.77
CA PRO A 126 -7.49 1.77 -1.78
C PRO A 126 -7.49 0.37 -2.42
N ILE A 127 -6.74 -0.56 -1.85
CA ILE A 127 -6.63 -1.96 -2.29
C ILE A 127 -7.12 -2.96 -1.26
N GLY A 128 -7.44 -2.48 -0.05
CA GLY A 128 -7.94 -3.29 1.05
C GLY A 128 -7.91 -2.51 2.35
N THR A 129 -8.01 -3.23 3.47
CA THR A 129 -7.98 -2.64 4.82
C THR A 129 -6.96 -3.35 5.72
N VAL A 130 -6.42 -2.61 6.69
CA VAL A 130 -5.48 -3.13 7.70
C VAL A 130 -6.18 -4.18 8.55
N GLY A 131 -5.47 -5.26 8.83
CA GLY A 131 -5.99 -6.35 9.65
C GLY A 131 -4.98 -6.91 10.64
N LYS A 132 -5.31 -8.10 11.11
CA LYS A 132 -4.46 -8.95 11.96
C LYS A 132 -4.52 -10.40 11.50
N THR A 133 -4.34 -10.64 10.22
CA THR A 133 -4.38 -11.99 9.64
C THR A 133 -3.00 -12.63 9.57
N GLY A 134 -2.94 -13.92 9.33
CA GLY A 134 -1.68 -14.65 9.28
C GLY A 134 -0.91 -14.64 10.60
N ASN A 135 0.37 -14.32 10.56
CA ASN A 135 1.23 -14.25 11.75
C ASN A 135 0.88 -13.04 12.65
N ALA A 136 0.24 -12.00 12.12
CA ALA A 136 -0.16 -10.82 12.90
C ALA A 136 -1.39 -11.07 13.80
N ARG A 137 -2.05 -12.23 13.74
CA ARG A 137 -3.28 -12.53 14.48
C ARG A 137 -3.13 -12.58 16.01
N HIS A 138 -1.90 -12.66 16.52
CA HIS A 138 -1.66 -12.74 17.96
C HIS A 138 -2.05 -11.44 18.68
N PRO A 139 -2.67 -11.51 19.87
CA PRO A 139 -3.18 -10.33 20.60
C PRO A 139 -2.12 -9.25 20.85
N TRP A 140 -0.90 -9.65 21.17
CA TRP A 140 0.23 -8.77 21.50
C TRP A 140 1.00 -8.23 20.31
N ILE A 141 0.58 -8.55 19.08
CA ILE A 141 1.14 -7.92 17.88
C ILE A 141 0.29 -6.69 17.56
N THR A 142 0.94 -5.55 17.46
CA THR A 142 0.31 -4.29 17.04
C THR A 142 -0.27 -4.45 15.63
N PRO A 143 -1.52 -4.03 15.37
CA PRO A 143 -2.08 -4.02 14.03
C PRO A 143 -1.19 -3.22 13.08
N HIS A 144 -0.95 -3.76 11.89
CA HIS A 144 -0.05 -3.16 10.91
C HIS A 144 -0.30 -3.71 9.51
N VAL A 145 0.13 -2.99 8.51
CA VAL A 145 0.36 -3.54 7.17
C VAL A 145 1.83 -3.92 7.04
N HIS A 146 2.09 -5.15 6.60
CA HIS A 146 3.42 -5.56 6.17
C HIS A 146 3.57 -5.20 4.70
N LEU A 147 4.53 -4.32 4.39
CA LEU A 147 4.84 -3.86 3.04
C LEU A 147 6.19 -4.44 2.60
N GLU A 148 6.19 -5.31 1.59
CA GLU A 148 7.41 -5.66 0.85
C GLU A 148 7.46 -4.84 -0.44
N VAL A 149 8.66 -4.40 -0.82
CA VAL A 149 8.95 -3.85 -2.14
C VAL A 149 10.11 -4.65 -2.74
N LEU A 150 9.89 -5.12 -3.96
CA LEU A 150 10.91 -5.86 -4.71
C LEU A 150 11.33 -5.05 -5.93
N LYS A 151 12.62 -5.01 -6.18
CA LYS A 151 13.21 -4.45 -7.40
C LYS A 151 13.90 -5.58 -8.15
N ASP A 152 13.41 -5.87 -9.36
CA ASP A 152 13.90 -6.96 -10.19
C ASP A 152 13.94 -8.33 -9.45
N GLY A 153 12.93 -8.56 -8.58
CA GLY A 153 12.75 -9.78 -7.78
C GLY A 153 13.44 -9.78 -6.41
N GLU A 154 14.31 -8.82 -6.13
CA GLU A 154 15.03 -8.72 -4.86
C GLU A 154 14.35 -7.73 -3.90
N PRO A 155 14.17 -8.09 -2.62
CA PRO A 155 13.57 -7.19 -1.64
C PRO A 155 14.49 -6.00 -1.35
N ILE A 156 13.91 -4.81 -1.36
CA ILE A 156 14.62 -3.57 -1.02
C ILE A 156 13.87 -2.83 0.08
N ASP A 157 14.60 -2.00 0.82
CA ASP A 157 13.99 -1.12 1.82
C ASP A 157 13.14 -0.05 1.12
N PRO A 158 11.81 0.01 1.39
CA PRO A 158 10.94 1.02 0.81
C PRO A 158 11.37 2.47 1.09
N GLN A 159 12.11 2.69 2.17
CA GLN A 159 12.64 4.01 2.53
C GLN A 159 13.66 4.52 1.51
N LEU A 160 14.41 3.62 0.84
CA LEU A 160 15.33 3.99 -0.25
C LEU A 160 14.60 4.53 -1.49
N LEU A 161 13.29 4.28 -1.59
CA LEU A 161 12.43 4.81 -2.65
C LEU A 161 11.63 6.05 -2.22
N GLY A 162 12.01 6.67 -1.09
CA GLY A 162 11.42 7.90 -0.58
C GLY A 162 10.19 7.70 0.32
N LEU A 163 9.86 6.48 0.73
CA LEU A 163 8.84 6.27 1.75
C LEU A 163 9.39 6.71 3.12
N GLN A 164 8.80 7.76 3.71
CA GLN A 164 9.23 8.27 5.01
C GLN A 164 8.46 7.57 6.13
N ALA A 165 9.17 6.73 6.89
CA ALA A 165 8.64 6.08 8.07
C ALA A 165 9.62 6.25 9.23
N VAL A 166 9.10 6.42 10.46
CA VAL A 166 9.88 6.64 11.67
C VAL A 166 9.63 5.54 12.69
N GLU A 167 10.58 5.33 13.57
CA GLU A 167 10.42 4.37 14.66
C GLU A 167 9.45 4.90 15.71
N ALA A 168 8.60 4.03 16.25
CA ALA A 168 7.61 4.40 17.25
C ALA A 168 8.22 5.03 18.53
N SER A 169 9.47 4.70 18.87
CA SER A 169 10.22 5.27 19.99
C SER A 169 10.60 6.73 19.76
N VAL A 170 10.99 7.08 18.53
CA VAL A 170 11.37 8.44 18.14
C VAL A 170 10.14 9.36 18.14
N ALA A 171 9.02 8.89 17.63
CA ALA A 171 7.78 9.65 17.58
C ALA A 171 7.24 10.02 18.97
N ARG A 172 7.46 9.17 20.00
CA ARG A 172 7.06 9.45 21.38
C ARG A 172 7.94 10.50 22.05
N ALA A 173 9.20 10.62 21.67
CA ALA A 173 10.11 11.64 22.22
C ALA A 173 9.75 13.05 21.73
N ASP A 174 9.26 13.15 20.50
CA ASP A 174 8.90 14.44 19.87
C ASP A 174 7.51 14.95 20.31
N SER A 175 6.67 14.08 20.88
CA SER A 175 5.33 14.41 21.38
C SER A 175 5.26 14.71 22.89
N SER A 176 6.38 14.77 23.62
CA SER A 176 6.41 15.18 25.00
C SER A 176 6.11 16.70 25.09
N PRO A 177 5.08 17.14 25.82
CA PRO A 177 4.84 18.57 25.99
C PRO A 177 6.05 19.22 26.70
N GLU A 178 6.56 20.30 26.11
CA GLU A 178 7.48 21.19 26.79
C GLU A 178 6.88 21.49 28.15
N SER A 179 7.56 21.05 29.22
CA SER A 179 7.22 21.46 30.57
C SER A 179 7.42 22.97 30.65
N SER A 180 6.31 23.70 30.58
CA SER A 180 6.31 25.11 30.97
C SER A 180 6.58 25.18 32.46
N ASP A 181 7.84 25.23 32.85
CA ASP A 181 8.24 25.76 34.13
C ASP A 181 7.88 27.25 34.16
N ALA A 182 6.64 27.53 34.55
CA ALA A 182 6.27 28.85 35.04
C ALA A 182 6.80 28.96 36.48
N ALA A 183 8.00 29.46 36.61
CA ALA A 183 8.46 30.07 37.83
C ALA A 183 7.54 31.24 38.14
N GLY A 184 6.77 31.12 39.19
CA GLY A 184 6.07 32.21 39.87
C GLY A 184 6.65 32.32 41.26
N GLY A 185 7.56 33.25 41.43
CA GLY A 185 8.07 33.68 42.74
C GLY A 185 7.07 34.59 43.45
N GLU A 186 7.32 34.73 44.74
CA GLU A 186 6.81 35.57 45.78
C GLU A 186 5.69 35.03 46.62
#